data_0b81a60aa1ed657c8a9132aaa799e7fd
#
_entry.id   0b81a60aa1ed657c8a9132aaa799e7fd
#
_cell.length_a   1.000
_cell.length_b   1.000
_cell.length_c   1.000
_cell.angle_alpha   90.00
_cell.angle_beta   90.00
_cell.angle_gamma   90.00
#
_symmetry.space_group_name_H-M   'P 1'
#
loop_
_entity.id
_entity.type
_entity.pdbx_description
1 polymer ?
#
loop_
_entity_poly.entity_id
_entity_poly.type
_entity_poly.pdbx_seq_one_letter_code
_entity_poly.pdbx_strand_id
1 'polypeptide(L)'
;MSRKGQTPTRVLLPDPKHGSQVIARFINMVMQSGKKSVAEKIVYGALEAIGEKSAEPIGLVEKALSNVAPAVEVKSRRVGGATYQVPVEVRSSRRMALAMRWVIEAARKRGENSMPRKLAAELLEAAENRGGAVKKCEETHRMAEANKAFSHYRW
;
A
#
# COMPACT_ATOMS: atom_id res chain seq x y z
N MET A 1 23.41 0.76 -12.07
CA MET A 1 22.73 1.97 -12.60
C MET A 1 23.01 2.09 -14.10
N SER A 2 21.99 2.38 -14.91
CA SER A 2 22.17 2.59 -16.36
C SER A 2 22.89 3.93 -16.61
N ARG A 3 23.99 3.91 -17.34
CA ARG A 3 24.71 5.13 -17.75
C ARG A 3 24.14 5.77 -19.03
N LYS A 4 23.29 5.06 -19.78
CA LYS A 4 22.76 5.47 -21.09
C LYS A 4 21.27 5.87 -21.07
N GLY A 5 20.73 6.32 -19.93
CA GLY A 5 19.34 6.77 -19.82
C GLY A 5 18.49 5.96 -18.85
N GLN A 6 17.19 6.20 -18.87
CA GLN A 6 16.26 5.51 -17.99
C GLN A 6 16.10 4.05 -18.42
N THR A 7 16.10 3.14 -17.45
CA THR A 7 15.76 1.74 -17.69
C THR A 7 14.30 1.64 -18.13
N PRO A 8 13.98 0.82 -19.15
CA PRO A 8 12.61 0.66 -19.62
C PRO A 8 11.72 0.11 -18.49
N THR A 9 10.56 0.72 -18.32
CA THR A 9 9.56 0.27 -17.36
C THR A 9 8.90 -1.01 -17.89
N ARG A 10 8.91 -2.07 -17.11
CA ARG A 10 8.23 -3.32 -17.48
C ARG A 10 6.73 -3.09 -17.51
N VAL A 11 6.08 -3.54 -18.58
CA VAL A 11 4.61 -3.54 -18.68
C VAL A 11 4.07 -4.63 -17.75
N LEU A 12 3.20 -4.23 -16.84
CA LEU A 12 2.49 -5.16 -15.97
C LEU A 12 1.21 -5.62 -16.67
N LEU A 13 1.13 -6.91 -16.98
CA LEU A 13 -0.08 -7.52 -17.49
C LEU A 13 -1.15 -7.59 -16.38
N PRO A 14 -2.43 -7.44 -16.73
CA PRO A 14 -3.51 -7.61 -15.76
C PRO A 14 -3.56 -9.05 -15.26
N ASP A 15 -4.15 -9.23 -14.08
CA ASP A 15 -4.32 -10.55 -13.48
C ASP A 15 -5.21 -11.45 -14.36
N PRO A 16 -4.81 -12.69 -14.68
CA PRO A 16 -5.56 -13.55 -15.58
C PRO A 16 -6.94 -13.98 -15.03
N LYS A 17 -7.10 -14.06 -13.70
CA LYS A 17 -8.36 -14.47 -13.06
C LYS A 17 -9.39 -13.34 -13.00
N HIS A 18 -8.94 -12.11 -12.75
CA HIS A 18 -9.81 -10.95 -12.50
C HIS A 18 -9.64 -9.81 -13.52
N GLY A 19 -8.67 -9.88 -14.41
CA GLY A 19 -8.39 -8.83 -15.40
C GLY A 19 -7.95 -7.47 -14.82
N SER A 20 -7.59 -7.42 -13.53
CA SER A 20 -7.25 -6.19 -12.83
C SER A 20 -5.74 -6.00 -12.71
N GLN A 21 -5.25 -4.84 -13.14
CA GLN A 21 -3.84 -4.45 -12.93
C GLN A 21 -3.53 -4.16 -11.45
N VAL A 22 -4.52 -3.70 -10.68
CA VAL A 22 -4.38 -3.43 -9.25
C VAL A 22 -4.10 -4.74 -8.51
N ILE A 23 -4.87 -5.79 -8.82
CA ILE A 23 -4.67 -7.12 -8.24
C ILE A 23 -3.32 -7.70 -8.64
N ALA A 24 -2.92 -7.58 -9.90
CA ALA A 24 -1.60 -8.04 -10.36
C ALA A 24 -0.45 -7.35 -9.60
N ARG A 25 -0.53 -6.03 -9.39
CA ARG A 25 0.44 -5.29 -8.57
C ARG A 25 0.41 -5.75 -7.11
N PHE A 26 -0.77 -5.97 -6.57
CA PHE A 26 -0.94 -6.40 -5.19
C PHE A 26 -0.31 -7.78 -4.95
N ILE A 27 -0.52 -8.74 -5.85
CA ILE A 27 0.14 -10.06 -5.82
C ILE A 27 1.66 -9.91 -5.80
N ASN A 28 2.21 -9.07 -6.68
CA ASN A 28 3.66 -8.82 -6.72
C ASN A 28 4.19 -8.18 -5.42
N MET A 29 3.40 -7.36 -4.74
CA MET A 29 3.76 -6.75 -3.46
C MET A 29 3.68 -7.73 -2.28
N VAL A 30 2.74 -8.67 -2.31
CA VAL A 30 2.59 -9.74 -1.31
C VAL A 30 3.72 -10.77 -1.44
N MET A 31 4.19 -11.00 -2.66
CA MET A 31 5.21 -11.99 -2.98
C MET A 31 6.49 -11.79 -2.17
N GLN A 32 7.03 -12.89 -1.63
CA GLN A 32 8.32 -12.95 -0.97
C GLN A 32 9.20 -14.01 -1.64
N SER A 33 10.50 -13.73 -1.77
CA SER A 33 11.49 -14.68 -2.33
C SER A 33 11.11 -15.24 -3.70
N GLY A 34 10.39 -14.47 -4.51
CA GLY A 34 9.94 -14.89 -5.85
C GLY A 34 8.83 -15.95 -5.87
N LYS A 35 8.24 -16.30 -4.73
CA LYS A 35 7.18 -17.33 -4.62
C LYS A 35 5.82 -16.77 -5.07
N LYS A 36 5.67 -16.56 -6.38
CA LYS A 36 4.48 -15.91 -6.95
C LYS A 36 3.21 -16.75 -6.77
N SER A 37 3.28 -18.06 -6.95
CA SER A 37 2.12 -18.96 -6.80
C SER A 37 1.54 -18.92 -5.38
N VAL A 38 2.38 -18.77 -4.36
CA VAL A 38 1.94 -18.63 -2.96
C VAL A 38 1.24 -17.27 -2.77
N ALA A 39 1.80 -16.19 -3.33
CA ALA A 39 1.19 -14.86 -3.27
C ALA A 39 -0.17 -14.82 -3.99
N GLU A 40 -0.31 -15.47 -5.13
CA GLU A 40 -1.57 -15.64 -5.85
C GLU A 40 -2.63 -16.34 -4.99
N LYS A 41 -2.27 -17.47 -4.37
CA LYS A 41 -3.17 -18.20 -3.46
C LYS A 41 -3.62 -17.33 -2.27
N ILE A 42 -2.72 -16.53 -1.70
CA ILE A 42 -3.06 -15.63 -0.60
C ILE A 42 -4.06 -14.56 -1.06
N VAL A 43 -3.79 -13.89 -2.17
CA VAL A 43 -4.65 -12.80 -2.66
C VAL A 43 -5.99 -13.34 -3.14
N TYR A 44 -6.01 -14.44 -3.88
CA TYR A 44 -7.26 -15.05 -4.34
C TYR A 44 -8.10 -15.58 -3.17
N GLY A 45 -7.50 -16.22 -2.18
CA GLY A 45 -8.20 -16.64 -0.97
C GLY A 45 -8.74 -15.46 -0.15
N ALA A 46 -8.04 -14.34 -0.14
CA ALA A 46 -8.55 -13.11 0.48
C ALA A 46 -9.74 -12.53 -0.29
N LEU A 47 -9.69 -12.51 -1.62
CA LEU A 47 -10.80 -12.07 -2.46
C LEU A 47 -12.04 -12.96 -2.34
N GLU A 48 -11.86 -14.26 -2.23
CA GLU A 48 -12.95 -15.22 -1.97
C GLU A 48 -13.61 -14.95 -0.62
N ALA A 49 -12.82 -14.76 0.45
CA ALA A 49 -13.35 -14.43 1.77
C ALA A 49 -14.06 -13.06 1.82
N ILE A 50 -13.60 -12.09 1.01
CA ILE A 50 -14.28 -10.80 0.85
C ILE A 50 -15.58 -10.98 0.06
N GLY A 51 -15.58 -11.84 -0.97
CA GLY A 51 -16.75 -12.15 -1.80
C GLY A 51 -17.92 -12.75 -1.02
N GLU A 52 -17.65 -13.44 0.09
CA GLU A 52 -18.70 -13.90 1.02
C GLU A 52 -19.48 -12.76 1.70
N LYS A 53 -18.84 -11.60 1.82
CA LYS A 53 -19.38 -10.42 2.53
C LYS A 53 -19.75 -9.26 1.62
N SER A 54 -19.21 -9.21 0.41
CA SER A 54 -19.40 -8.12 -0.55
C SER A 54 -19.62 -8.65 -1.95
N ALA A 55 -20.56 -8.07 -2.68
CA ALA A 55 -20.86 -8.43 -4.06
C ALA A 55 -19.71 -8.09 -5.04
N GLU A 56 -18.91 -7.08 -4.71
CA GLU A 56 -17.79 -6.59 -5.54
C GLU A 56 -16.45 -6.60 -4.78
N PRO A 57 -15.76 -7.76 -4.70
CA PRO A 57 -14.51 -7.86 -3.94
C PRO A 57 -13.41 -6.93 -4.48
N ILE A 58 -13.30 -6.77 -5.79
CA ILE A 58 -12.28 -5.93 -6.41
C ILE A 58 -12.52 -4.45 -6.10
N GLY A 59 -13.76 -3.98 -6.26
CA GLY A 59 -14.14 -2.62 -5.92
C GLY A 59 -13.90 -2.30 -4.43
N LEU A 60 -14.14 -3.27 -3.54
CA LEU A 60 -13.83 -3.14 -2.12
C LEU A 60 -12.32 -3.00 -1.87
N VAL A 61 -11.49 -3.78 -2.55
CA VAL A 61 -10.03 -3.66 -2.45
C VAL A 61 -9.55 -2.30 -2.94
N GLU A 62 -10.06 -1.82 -4.07
CA GLU A 62 -9.71 -0.49 -4.60
C GLU A 62 -10.13 0.62 -3.64
N LYS A 63 -11.31 0.53 -3.05
CA LYS A 63 -11.78 1.46 -2.01
C LYS A 63 -10.88 1.42 -0.78
N ALA A 64 -10.55 0.24 -0.29
CA ALA A 64 -9.65 0.07 0.85
C ALA A 64 -8.28 0.70 0.59
N LEU A 65 -7.68 0.44 -0.57
CA LEU A 65 -6.40 1.02 -0.96
C LEU A 65 -6.48 2.54 -1.10
N SER A 66 -7.58 3.07 -1.62
CA SER A 66 -7.81 4.53 -1.72
C SER A 66 -7.88 5.17 -0.33
N ASN A 67 -8.53 4.53 0.65
CA ASN A 67 -8.63 5.02 2.03
C ASN A 67 -7.26 5.02 2.75
N VAL A 68 -6.39 4.08 2.42
CA VAL A 68 -5.04 3.96 3.03
C VAL A 68 -4.00 4.82 2.29
N ALA A 69 -4.27 5.26 1.06
CA ALA A 69 -3.31 5.98 0.24
C ALA A 69 -2.99 7.38 0.78
N PRO A 70 -1.75 7.65 1.25
CA PRO A 70 -1.40 8.92 1.86
C PRO A 70 -1.27 10.02 0.81
N ALA A 71 -1.74 11.23 1.14
CA ALA A 71 -1.52 12.41 0.31
C ALA A 71 -0.14 13.02 0.52
N VAL A 72 0.40 12.91 1.75
CA VAL A 72 1.67 13.50 2.18
C VAL A 72 2.49 12.44 2.92
N GLU A 73 3.80 12.46 2.74
CA GLU A 73 4.75 11.68 3.54
C GLU A 73 5.81 12.60 4.14
N VAL A 74 6.54 12.10 5.13
CA VAL A 74 7.64 12.84 5.76
C VAL A 74 8.95 12.24 5.30
N LYS A 75 9.86 13.08 4.80
CA LYS A 75 11.21 12.69 4.40
C LYS A 75 12.25 13.40 5.25
N SER A 76 13.25 12.66 5.71
CA SER A 76 14.39 13.22 6.43
C SER A 76 15.29 13.99 5.48
N ARG A 77 15.61 15.24 5.83
CA ARG A 77 16.59 16.07 5.13
C ARG A 77 17.61 16.60 6.12
N ARG A 78 18.87 16.53 5.77
CA ARG A 78 19.96 17.08 6.57
C ARG A 78 20.32 18.47 6.06
N VAL A 79 20.21 19.46 6.94
CA VAL A 79 20.53 20.87 6.66
C VAL A 79 21.37 21.41 7.80
N GLY A 80 22.58 21.94 7.50
CA GLY A 80 23.44 22.54 8.51
C GLY A 80 23.82 21.63 9.68
N GLY A 81 23.93 20.30 9.45
CA GLY A 81 24.24 19.34 10.50
C GLY A 81 23.05 18.80 11.29
N ALA A 82 21.88 19.43 11.21
CA ALA A 82 20.64 18.95 11.82
C ALA A 82 19.80 18.16 10.79
N THR A 83 19.06 17.17 11.28
CA THR A 83 18.14 16.36 10.46
C THR A 83 16.72 16.83 10.71
N TYR A 84 16.05 17.28 9.66
CA TYR A 84 14.66 17.74 9.67
C TYR A 84 13.75 16.72 8.98
N GLN A 85 12.56 16.54 9.53
CA GLN A 85 11.49 15.75 8.91
C GLN A 85 10.66 16.70 8.04
N VAL A 86 10.82 16.60 6.72
CA VAL A 86 10.18 17.52 5.77
C VAL A 86 8.95 16.88 5.16
N PRO A 87 7.74 17.47 5.25
CA PRO A 87 6.55 16.96 4.58
C PRO A 87 6.64 17.18 3.07
N VAL A 88 6.36 16.14 2.30
CA VAL A 88 6.40 16.14 0.84
C VAL A 88 5.15 15.48 0.29
N GLU A 89 4.55 16.07 -0.74
CA GLU A 89 3.43 15.45 -1.46
C GLU A 89 3.85 14.14 -2.13
N VAL A 90 2.97 13.16 -2.09
CA VAL A 90 3.21 11.83 -2.64
C VAL A 90 2.62 11.72 -4.04
N ARG A 91 3.42 11.33 -5.02
CA ARG A 91 2.95 11.07 -6.40
C ARG A 91 1.95 9.91 -6.40
N SER A 92 0.98 9.94 -7.32
CA SER A 92 -0.12 8.95 -7.41
C SER A 92 0.37 7.49 -7.45
N SER A 93 1.39 7.20 -8.24
CA SER A 93 1.97 5.86 -8.33
C SER A 93 2.58 5.37 -7.01
N ARG A 94 3.21 6.27 -6.26
CA ARG A 94 3.79 5.98 -4.95
C ARG A 94 2.73 5.88 -3.87
N ARG A 95 1.67 6.67 -3.94
CA ARG A 95 0.52 6.57 -3.01
C ARG A 95 -0.05 5.16 -2.98
N MET A 96 -0.31 4.59 -4.16
CA MET A 96 -0.82 3.23 -4.29
C MET A 96 0.18 2.20 -3.77
N ALA A 97 1.46 2.35 -4.06
CA ALA A 97 2.50 1.44 -3.56
C ALA A 97 2.62 1.47 -2.02
N LEU A 98 2.51 2.66 -1.41
CA LEU A 98 2.50 2.81 0.05
C LEU A 98 1.25 2.18 0.67
N ALA A 99 0.08 2.42 0.08
CA ALA A 99 -1.17 1.82 0.54
C ALA A 99 -1.10 0.29 0.55
N MET A 100 -0.67 -0.33 -0.55
CA MET A 100 -0.50 -1.78 -0.64
C MET A 100 0.47 -2.31 0.42
N ARG A 101 1.62 -1.66 0.59
CA ARG A 101 2.63 -2.04 1.58
C ARG A 101 2.08 -1.98 3.00
N TRP A 102 1.41 -0.90 3.37
CA TRP A 102 0.86 -0.73 4.72
C TRP A 102 -0.26 -1.72 5.02
N VAL A 103 -1.12 -2.02 4.05
CA VAL A 103 -2.14 -3.08 4.19
C VAL A 103 -1.48 -4.44 4.43
N ILE A 104 -0.44 -4.79 3.68
CA ILE A 104 0.28 -6.06 3.83
C ILE A 104 0.98 -6.14 5.19
N GLU A 105 1.66 -5.06 5.62
CA GLU A 105 2.33 -4.99 6.92
C GLU A 105 1.33 -5.08 8.07
N ALA A 106 0.21 -4.39 7.98
CA ALA A 106 -0.86 -4.45 8.98
C ALA A 106 -1.49 -5.85 9.04
N ALA A 107 -1.80 -6.45 7.89
CA ALA A 107 -2.33 -7.81 7.82
C ALA A 107 -1.40 -8.83 8.48
N ARG A 108 -0.09 -8.75 8.25
CA ARG A 108 0.88 -9.67 8.87
C ARG A 108 0.89 -9.63 10.39
N LYS A 109 0.56 -8.49 10.99
CA LYS A 109 0.51 -8.30 12.46
C LYS A 109 -0.79 -8.80 13.09
N ARG A 110 -1.79 -9.14 12.29
CA ARG A 110 -3.09 -9.62 12.79
C ARG A 110 -2.99 -11.04 13.36
N GLY A 111 -3.98 -11.38 14.20
CA GLY A 111 -4.03 -12.66 14.92
C GLY A 111 -4.76 -13.80 14.23
N GLU A 112 -5.36 -13.58 13.04
CA GLU A 112 -6.09 -14.64 12.32
C GLU A 112 -5.16 -15.80 11.89
N ASN A 113 -5.71 -16.99 11.74
CA ASN A 113 -4.93 -18.22 11.56
C ASN A 113 -4.17 -18.34 10.22
N SER A 114 -4.58 -17.61 9.18
CA SER A 114 -3.96 -17.71 7.86
C SER A 114 -3.81 -16.34 7.19
N MET A 115 -2.80 -16.20 6.34
CA MET A 115 -2.55 -14.93 5.65
C MET A 115 -3.71 -14.48 4.75
N PRO A 116 -4.42 -15.35 4.00
CA PRO A 116 -5.62 -14.94 3.27
C PRO A 116 -6.69 -14.31 4.17
N ARG A 117 -6.96 -14.90 5.33
CA ARG A 117 -7.93 -14.36 6.30
C ARG A 117 -7.47 -13.05 6.92
N LYS A 118 -6.18 -12.95 7.29
CA LYS A 118 -5.58 -11.70 7.79
C LYS A 118 -5.74 -10.57 6.78
N LEU A 119 -5.43 -10.85 5.52
CA LEU A 119 -5.51 -9.87 4.44
C LEU A 119 -6.96 -9.45 4.16
N ALA A 120 -7.89 -10.41 4.11
CA ALA A 120 -9.31 -10.13 3.93
C ALA A 120 -9.87 -9.26 5.05
N ALA A 121 -9.54 -9.58 6.31
CA ALA A 121 -9.99 -8.81 7.46
C ALA A 121 -9.44 -7.37 7.45
N GLU A 122 -8.16 -7.19 7.14
CA GLU A 122 -7.57 -5.86 7.05
C GLU A 122 -8.18 -5.03 5.91
N LEU A 123 -8.42 -5.62 4.74
CA LEU A 123 -9.05 -4.95 3.60
C LEU A 123 -10.51 -4.54 3.90
N LEU A 124 -11.28 -5.40 4.57
CA LEU A 124 -12.63 -5.08 4.99
C LEU A 124 -12.66 -3.89 5.95
N GLU A 125 -11.82 -3.91 6.98
CA GLU A 125 -11.71 -2.80 7.93
C GLU A 125 -11.20 -1.51 7.26
N ALA A 126 -10.22 -1.61 6.37
CA ALA A 126 -9.70 -0.45 5.62
C ALA A 126 -10.76 0.19 4.71
N ALA A 127 -11.65 -0.61 4.10
CA ALA A 127 -12.78 -0.11 3.32
C ALA A 127 -13.79 0.71 4.16
N GLU A 128 -13.83 0.43 5.47
CA GLU A 128 -14.63 1.15 6.46
C GLU A 128 -13.84 2.25 7.22
N ASN A 129 -12.67 2.63 6.71
CA ASN A 129 -11.75 3.59 7.36
C ASN A 129 -11.31 3.16 8.78
N ARG A 130 -11.13 1.88 8.99
CA ARG A 130 -10.62 1.29 10.23
C ARG A 130 -9.39 0.42 9.96
N GLY A 131 -8.79 -0.10 11.00
CA GLY A 131 -7.68 -1.04 10.90
C GLY A 131 -6.29 -0.42 11.00
N GLY A 132 -5.29 -1.29 11.00
CA GLY A 132 -3.88 -0.90 11.23
C GLY A 132 -3.29 -0.07 10.10
N ALA A 133 -3.68 -0.35 8.87
CA ALA A 133 -3.20 0.37 7.69
C ALA A 133 -3.71 1.82 7.65
N VAL A 134 -4.99 2.03 7.96
CA VAL A 134 -5.59 3.37 8.06
C VAL A 134 -4.94 4.18 9.18
N LYS A 135 -4.75 3.58 10.36
CA LYS A 135 -4.03 4.22 11.48
C LYS A 135 -2.63 4.67 11.07
N LYS A 136 -1.92 3.86 10.29
CA LYS A 136 -0.59 4.22 9.76
C LYS A 136 -0.63 5.42 8.83
N CYS A 137 -1.65 5.51 7.98
CA CYS A 137 -1.87 6.67 7.12
C CYS A 137 -2.15 7.93 7.95
N GLU A 138 -3.04 7.84 8.94
CA GLU A 138 -3.37 8.95 9.85
C GLU A 138 -2.15 9.43 10.64
N GLU A 139 -1.34 8.51 11.18
CA GLU A 139 -0.08 8.85 11.86
C GLU A 139 0.88 9.59 10.94
N THR A 140 1.00 9.14 9.68
CA THR A 140 1.85 9.78 8.68
C THR A 140 1.38 11.20 8.36
N HIS A 141 0.06 11.38 8.20
CA HIS A 141 -0.54 12.71 8.01
C HIS A 141 -0.34 13.62 9.23
N ARG A 142 -0.51 13.09 10.44
CA ARG A 142 -0.27 13.82 11.69
C ARG A 142 1.19 14.26 11.83
N MET A 143 2.14 13.38 11.50
CA MET A 143 3.56 13.74 11.49
C MET A 143 3.87 14.82 10.45
N ALA A 144 3.27 14.73 9.26
CA ALA A 144 3.43 15.74 8.22
C ALA A 144 2.87 17.11 8.66
N GLU A 145 1.72 17.14 9.31
CA GLU A 145 1.13 18.37 9.84
C GLU A 145 1.98 18.97 10.97
N ALA A 146 2.48 18.15 11.90
CA ALA A 146 3.37 18.60 12.97
C ALA A 146 4.68 19.22 12.44
N ASN A 147 5.17 18.73 11.30
CA ASN A 147 6.40 19.22 10.66
C ASN A 147 6.15 20.23 9.53
N LYS A 148 4.94 20.76 9.41
CA LYS A 148 4.55 21.70 8.36
C LYS A 148 5.43 22.95 8.29
N ALA A 149 5.95 23.41 9.43
CA ALA A 149 6.87 24.55 9.51
C ALA A 149 8.16 24.36 8.70
N PHE A 150 8.58 23.09 8.44
CA PHE A 150 9.76 22.74 7.66
C PHE A 150 9.47 22.50 6.18
N SER A 151 8.26 22.75 5.69
CA SER A 151 7.86 22.53 4.31
C SER A 151 8.68 23.30 3.29
N HIS A 152 9.24 24.45 3.67
CA HIS A 152 10.12 25.26 2.83
C HIS A 152 11.51 24.62 2.59
N TYR A 153 11.88 23.59 3.33
CA TYR A 153 13.10 22.80 3.10
C TYR A 153 12.92 21.69 2.04
N ARG A 154 11.75 21.56 1.45
CA ARG A 154 11.51 20.59 0.35
C ARG A 154 12.36 20.91 -0.87
N TRP A 155 12.69 19.90 -1.66
CA TRP A 155 13.45 20.00 -2.92
C TRP A 155 12.69 19.39 -4.09
#